data_c3e5b19e06d3bf0b41da3e92e5165d24
#
_entry.id   c3e5b19e06d3bf0b41da3e92e5165d24
#
_cell.length_a   1.000
_cell.length_b   1.000
_cell.length_c   1.000
_cell.angle_alpha   90.00
_cell.angle_beta   90.00
_cell.angle_gamma   90.00
#
_symmetry.space_group_name_H-M   'P 1'
#
loop_
_entity.id
_entity.type
_entity.pdbx_description
1 polymer ?
#
loop_
_entity_poly.entity_id
_entity_poly.type
_entity_poly.pdbx_seq_one_letter_code
_entity_poly.pdbx_strand_id
1 'polypeptide(L)'
;RRRERRGCAAWLLLLTQTICVLRYSGSIPVINTAEMSLLSLGISLYPGPSFLSVVALSVMLRPTLAIVWMPLVIKYVFEVIKFRGVSRLIKTGIKPILVASSVVTVDSIFYGKFTLTPLNFFQVNIVHNLGSFYGTNGHTWYLSHALLPILGPLLPLAIYSMVRDSSELKWPVLTTLAAFSSLEHKEMRFIQPVLPLLLYFAAKQLHRLSPASS
;
A
#
# COMPACT_ATOMS: atom_id res chain seq x y z
N ARG A 1 -16.99 20.69 -2.36
CA ARG A 1 -16.58 19.27 -2.11
C ARG A 1 -16.71 18.36 -3.34
N ARG A 2 -17.86 18.31 -4.08
CA ARG A 2 -17.99 17.45 -5.30
C ARG A 2 -17.08 17.94 -6.45
N ARG A 3 -16.99 19.23 -6.70
CA ARG A 3 -16.12 19.83 -7.74
C ARG A 3 -14.65 19.58 -7.42
N GLU A 4 -14.26 19.76 -6.15
CA GLU A 4 -12.92 19.50 -5.65
C GLU A 4 -12.51 18.02 -5.82
N ARG A 5 -13.40 17.07 -5.48
CA ARG A 5 -13.15 15.64 -5.70
C ARG A 5 -12.98 15.30 -7.18
N ARG A 6 -13.79 15.87 -8.07
CA ARG A 6 -13.68 15.64 -9.52
C ARG A 6 -12.39 16.20 -10.10
N GLY A 7 -11.98 17.41 -9.68
CA GLY A 7 -10.72 18.01 -10.11
C GLY A 7 -9.51 17.21 -9.65
N CYS A 8 -9.47 16.80 -8.38
CA CYS A 8 -8.41 15.95 -7.86
C CYS A 8 -8.37 14.59 -8.57
N ALA A 9 -9.52 13.97 -8.87
CA ALA A 9 -9.59 12.72 -9.60
C ALA A 9 -9.07 12.86 -11.05
N ALA A 10 -9.38 13.96 -11.72
CA ALA A 10 -8.86 14.24 -13.08
C ALA A 10 -7.33 14.36 -13.08
N TRP A 11 -6.76 15.09 -12.13
CA TRP A 11 -5.31 15.17 -11.97
C TRP A 11 -4.69 13.82 -11.65
N LEU A 12 -5.30 13.03 -10.78
CA LEU A 12 -4.82 11.70 -10.44
C LEU A 12 -4.82 10.77 -11.65
N LEU A 13 -5.89 10.76 -12.45
CA LEU A 13 -5.94 9.99 -13.68
C LEU A 13 -4.87 10.43 -14.68
N LEU A 14 -4.69 11.73 -14.89
CA LEU A 14 -3.64 12.26 -15.76
C LEU A 14 -2.25 11.80 -15.30
N LEU A 15 -1.94 11.94 -14.02
CA LEU A 15 -0.65 11.55 -13.46
C LEU A 15 -0.39 10.06 -13.55
N THR A 16 -1.40 9.22 -13.31
CA THR A 16 -1.24 7.76 -13.44
C THR A 16 -0.96 7.33 -14.88
N GLN A 17 -1.50 8.05 -15.86
CA GLN A 17 -1.26 7.77 -17.27
C GLN A 17 0.08 8.32 -17.78
N THR A 18 0.60 9.38 -17.19
CA THR A 18 1.85 10.00 -17.62
C THR A 18 3.09 9.38 -16.99
N ILE A 19 2.98 8.80 -15.80
CA ILE A 19 4.12 8.17 -15.12
C ILE A 19 4.42 6.82 -15.78
N CYS A 20 5.59 6.75 -16.42
CA CYS A 20 6.04 5.60 -17.20
C CYS A 20 6.01 4.29 -16.41
N VAL A 21 6.48 4.29 -15.17
CA VAL A 21 6.48 3.10 -14.30
C VAL A 21 5.07 2.55 -14.06
N LEU A 22 4.08 3.41 -13.81
CA LEU A 22 2.71 2.97 -13.57
C LEU A 22 2.03 2.50 -14.85
N ARG A 23 2.28 3.19 -15.96
CA ARG A 23 1.76 2.79 -17.26
C ARG A 23 2.34 1.44 -17.69
N TYR A 24 3.65 1.24 -17.52
CA TYR A 24 4.30 -0.02 -17.81
C TYR A 24 3.79 -1.15 -16.90
N SER A 25 3.78 -0.93 -15.60
CA SER A 25 3.29 -1.91 -14.63
C SER A 25 1.80 -2.25 -14.83
N GLY A 26 0.99 -1.28 -15.23
CA GLY A 26 -0.44 -1.49 -15.49
C GLY A 26 -0.74 -2.32 -16.74
N SER A 27 0.19 -2.34 -17.70
CA SER A 27 0.03 -3.12 -18.95
C SER A 27 0.57 -4.55 -18.85
N ILE A 28 1.34 -4.88 -17.82
CA ILE A 28 1.91 -6.20 -17.61
C ILE A 28 1.31 -6.84 -16.35
N PRO A 29 0.82 -8.09 -16.41
CA PRO A 29 0.25 -8.79 -15.26
C PRO A 29 1.35 -9.23 -14.27
N VAL A 30 1.96 -8.26 -13.59
CA VAL A 30 2.96 -8.50 -12.55
C VAL A 30 2.28 -8.44 -11.18
N ILE A 31 2.79 -9.19 -10.21
CA ILE A 31 2.27 -9.19 -8.83
C ILE A 31 2.19 -7.77 -8.24
N ASN A 32 3.11 -6.88 -8.58
CA ASN A 32 3.13 -5.50 -8.11
C ASN A 32 1.92 -4.69 -8.60
N THR A 33 1.40 -4.98 -9.79
CA THR A 33 0.16 -4.37 -10.30
C THR A 33 -1.05 -4.83 -9.49
N ALA A 34 -1.09 -6.11 -9.14
CA ALA A 34 -2.13 -6.64 -8.27
C ALA A 34 -2.08 -5.98 -6.88
N GLU A 35 -0.88 -5.72 -6.33
CA GLU A 35 -0.69 -5.01 -5.07
C GLU A 35 -1.26 -3.58 -5.10
N MET A 36 -0.93 -2.81 -6.13
CA MET A 36 -1.47 -1.46 -6.31
C MET A 36 -2.99 -1.46 -6.44
N SER A 37 -3.54 -2.43 -7.18
CA SER A 37 -4.98 -2.59 -7.37
C SER A 37 -5.67 -2.95 -6.06
N LEU A 38 -5.12 -3.90 -5.30
CA LEU A 38 -5.64 -4.30 -4.00
C LEU A 38 -5.53 -3.16 -2.98
N LEU A 39 -4.44 -2.38 -3.01
CA LEU A 39 -4.33 -1.20 -2.16
C LEU A 39 -5.41 -0.17 -2.49
N SER A 40 -5.60 0.15 -3.76
CA SER A 40 -6.62 1.10 -4.20
C SER A 40 -8.04 0.64 -3.85
N LEU A 41 -8.32 -0.65 -4.05
CA LEU A 41 -9.60 -1.26 -3.66
C LEU A 41 -9.80 -1.22 -2.15
N GLY A 42 -8.81 -1.62 -1.36
CA GLY A 42 -8.89 -1.61 0.10
C GLY A 42 -9.12 -0.20 0.65
N ILE A 43 -8.43 0.81 0.12
CA ILE A 43 -8.65 2.21 0.50
C ILE A 43 -10.07 2.67 0.15
N SER A 44 -10.61 2.27 -1.00
CA SER A 44 -11.98 2.63 -1.40
C SER A 44 -13.04 2.02 -0.48
N LEU A 45 -12.74 0.87 0.13
CA LEU A 45 -13.61 0.17 1.07
C LEU A 45 -13.41 0.59 2.53
N TYR A 46 -12.35 1.32 2.83
CA TYR A 46 -12.06 1.81 4.18
C TYR A 46 -12.98 2.97 4.57
N PRO A 47 -13.51 3.02 5.81
CA PRO A 47 -13.41 2.07 6.92
C PRO A 47 -14.57 1.03 6.97
N GLY A 48 -15.00 0.50 5.85
CA GLY A 48 -16.08 -0.47 5.77
C GLY A 48 -15.67 -1.89 6.21
N PRO A 49 -16.64 -2.78 6.44
CA PRO A 49 -16.37 -4.14 6.95
C PRO A 49 -15.61 -5.03 5.95
N SER A 50 -15.72 -4.77 4.66
CA SER A 50 -15.03 -5.52 3.60
C SER A 50 -13.55 -5.16 3.48
N PHE A 51 -13.12 -4.04 4.07
CA PHE A 51 -11.73 -3.59 4.08
C PHE A 51 -10.77 -4.70 4.56
N LEU A 52 -11.06 -5.31 5.72
CA LEU A 52 -10.19 -6.37 6.28
C LEU A 52 -10.06 -7.60 5.39
N SER A 53 -11.07 -7.92 4.57
CA SER A 53 -10.99 -9.04 3.63
C SER A 53 -10.00 -8.76 2.49
N VAL A 54 -9.96 -7.52 2.00
CA VAL A 54 -8.97 -7.10 1.00
C VAL A 54 -7.58 -7.07 1.61
N VAL A 55 -7.45 -6.59 2.86
CA VAL A 55 -6.18 -6.64 3.59
C VAL A 55 -5.69 -8.08 3.74
N ALA A 56 -6.54 -9.00 4.18
CA ALA A 56 -6.18 -10.40 4.33
C ALA A 56 -5.70 -11.01 3.00
N LEU A 57 -6.46 -10.81 1.92
CA LEU A 57 -6.07 -11.27 0.59
C LEU A 57 -4.71 -10.68 0.17
N SER A 58 -4.52 -9.38 0.35
CA SER A 58 -3.29 -8.68 -0.01
C SER A 58 -2.06 -9.26 0.71
N VAL A 59 -2.19 -9.46 2.03
CA VAL A 59 -1.10 -9.99 2.87
C VAL A 59 -0.81 -11.46 2.57
N MET A 60 -1.83 -12.24 2.26
CA MET A 60 -1.65 -13.64 1.86
C MET A 60 -0.95 -13.77 0.51
N LEU A 61 -1.25 -12.89 -0.45
CA LEU A 61 -0.57 -12.85 -1.75
C LEU A 61 0.85 -12.30 -1.64
N ARG A 62 1.06 -11.27 -0.82
CA ARG A 62 2.36 -10.67 -0.60
C ARG A 62 2.52 -10.12 0.82
N PRO A 63 3.27 -10.81 1.68
CA PRO A 63 3.39 -10.49 3.10
C PRO A 63 3.92 -9.09 3.41
N THR A 64 4.71 -8.50 2.50
CA THR A 64 5.23 -7.13 2.63
C THR A 64 4.12 -6.07 2.71
N LEU A 65 2.92 -6.35 2.15
CA LEU A 65 1.78 -5.45 2.24
C LEU A 65 1.22 -5.32 3.66
N ALA A 66 1.57 -6.22 4.57
CA ALA A 66 1.24 -6.06 5.98
C ALA A 66 1.75 -4.73 6.55
N ILE A 67 2.95 -4.29 6.12
CA ILE A 67 3.56 -3.03 6.54
C ILE A 67 2.72 -1.84 6.04
N VAL A 68 2.28 -1.89 4.80
CA VAL A 68 1.45 -0.85 4.17
C VAL A 68 0.11 -0.71 4.89
N TRP A 69 -0.53 -1.85 5.21
CA TRP A 69 -1.85 -1.87 5.83
C TRP A 69 -1.86 -1.61 7.34
N MET A 70 -0.74 -1.85 8.01
CA MET A 70 -0.63 -1.83 9.46
C MET A 70 -1.27 -0.59 10.11
N PRO A 71 -0.98 0.67 9.70
CA PRO A 71 -1.55 1.83 10.37
C PRO A 71 -3.07 1.95 10.22
N LEU A 72 -3.60 1.61 9.04
CA LEU A 72 -5.04 1.65 8.81
C LEU A 72 -5.78 0.53 9.54
N VAL A 73 -5.18 -0.66 9.63
CA VAL A 73 -5.74 -1.79 10.38
C VAL A 73 -5.77 -1.49 11.88
N ILE A 74 -4.66 -0.99 12.45
CA ILE A 74 -4.59 -0.61 13.87
C ILE A 74 -5.69 0.41 14.19
N LYS A 75 -5.81 1.45 13.38
CA LYS A 75 -6.84 2.46 13.58
C LYS A 75 -8.25 1.88 13.46
N TYR A 76 -8.50 1.08 12.42
CA TYR A 76 -9.80 0.42 12.22
C TYR A 76 -10.18 -0.44 13.42
N VAL A 77 -9.28 -1.28 13.91
CA VAL A 77 -9.50 -2.15 15.06
C VAL A 77 -9.81 -1.32 16.32
N PHE A 78 -9.00 -0.29 16.56
CA PHE A 78 -9.20 0.61 17.70
C PHE A 78 -10.57 1.30 17.65
N GLU A 79 -10.97 1.85 16.51
CA GLU A 79 -12.28 2.50 16.34
C GLU A 79 -13.44 1.52 16.49
N VAL A 80 -13.31 0.31 15.92
CA VAL A 80 -14.37 -0.70 16.08
C VAL A 80 -14.52 -1.12 17.54
N ILE A 81 -13.44 -1.36 18.25
CA ILE A 81 -13.49 -1.71 19.67
C ILE A 81 -14.13 -0.57 20.49
N LYS A 82 -13.65 0.66 20.26
CA LYS A 82 -14.09 1.84 21.01
C LYS A 82 -15.57 2.18 20.81
N PHE A 83 -16.05 2.12 19.56
CA PHE A 83 -17.40 2.61 19.23
C PHE A 83 -18.44 1.51 18.99
N ARG A 84 -18.02 0.27 18.68
CA ARG A 84 -18.94 -0.82 18.32
C ARG A 84 -18.76 -2.09 19.16
N GLY A 85 -17.75 -2.12 20.02
CA GLY A 85 -17.45 -3.23 20.91
C GLY A 85 -16.74 -4.41 20.26
N VAL A 86 -16.18 -5.28 21.09
CA VAL A 86 -15.39 -6.46 20.69
C VAL A 86 -16.23 -7.46 19.88
N SER A 87 -17.52 -7.63 20.21
CA SER A 87 -18.41 -8.54 19.47
C SER A 87 -18.54 -8.17 18.00
N ARG A 88 -18.53 -6.88 17.68
CA ARG A 88 -18.52 -6.41 16.29
C ARG A 88 -17.21 -6.72 15.60
N LEU A 89 -16.08 -6.57 16.29
CA LEU A 89 -14.77 -6.93 15.75
C LEU A 89 -14.70 -8.42 15.40
N ILE A 90 -15.17 -9.29 16.27
CA ILE A 90 -15.23 -10.75 16.02
C ILE A 90 -16.06 -11.03 14.76
N LYS A 91 -17.25 -10.46 14.65
CA LYS A 91 -18.12 -10.63 13.47
C LYS A 91 -17.47 -10.14 12.17
N THR A 92 -16.76 -9.00 12.21
CA THR A 92 -16.06 -8.48 11.03
C THR A 92 -14.78 -9.26 10.70
N GLY A 93 -14.19 -9.96 11.67
CA GLY A 93 -13.03 -10.82 11.52
C GLY A 93 -13.31 -12.15 10.81
N ILE A 94 -14.56 -12.63 10.77
CA ILE A 94 -14.91 -13.94 10.15
C ILE A 94 -14.55 -13.96 8.66
N LYS A 95 -14.97 -12.94 7.90
CA LYS A 95 -14.71 -12.88 6.45
C LYS A 95 -13.22 -12.86 6.09
N PRO A 96 -12.37 -11.99 6.67
CA PRO A 96 -10.93 -12.01 6.39
C PRO A 96 -10.26 -13.34 6.79
N ILE A 97 -10.71 -14.00 7.86
CA ILE A 97 -10.22 -15.34 8.23
C ILE A 97 -10.57 -16.36 7.15
N LEU A 98 -11.80 -16.36 6.66
CA LEU A 98 -12.23 -17.26 5.56
C LEU A 98 -11.39 -17.00 4.28
N VAL A 99 -11.14 -15.74 3.94
CA VAL A 99 -10.28 -15.39 2.80
C VAL A 99 -8.85 -15.91 3.01
N ALA A 100 -8.26 -15.68 4.16
CA ALA A 100 -6.92 -16.18 4.45
C ALA A 100 -6.87 -17.72 4.42
N SER A 101 -7.84 -18.39 5.01
CA SER A 101 -7.92 -19.86 5.01
C SER A 101 -8.08 -20.42 3.60
N SER A 102 -8.85 -19.77 2.72
CA SER A 102 -8.99 -20.22 1.34
C SER A 102 -7.66 -20.15 0.57
N VAL A 103 -6.87 -19.08 0.77
CA VAL A 103 -5.54 -18.98 0.14
C VAL A 103 -4.59 -20.05 0.68
N VAL A 104 -4.55 -20.26 2.01
CA VAL A 104 -3.73 -21.34 2.63
C VAL A 104 -4.13 -22.70 2.07
N THR A 105 -5.43 -22.95 1.88
CA THR A 105 -5.91 -24.21 1.32
C THR A 105 -5.41 -24.39 -0.11
N VAL A 106 -5.55 -23.36 -0.96
CA VAL A 106 -5.07 -23.41 -2.36
C VAL A 106 -3.56 -23.65 -2.40
N ASP A 107 -2.78 -22.89 -1.63
CA ASP A 107 -1.32 -23.05 -1.56
C ASP A 107 -0.95 -24.48 -1.08
N SER A 108 -1.64 -24.98 -0.05
CA SER A 108 -1.36 -26.31 0.50
C SER A 108 -1.67 -27.45 -0.47
N ILE A 109 -2.73 -27.32 -1.25
CA ILE A 109 -3.06 -28.26 -2.34
C ILE A 109 -1.99 -28.20 -3.43
N PHE A 110 -1.61 -26.99 -3.85
CA PHE A 110 -0.62 -26.79 -4.92
C PHE A 110 0.76 -27.35 -4.55
N TYR A 111 1.20 -27.13 -3.29
CA TYR A 111 2.50 -27.62 -2.82
C TYR A 111 2.48 -29.04 -2.26
N GLY A 112 1.32 -29.70 -2.17
CA GLY A 112 1.17 -31.05 -1.62
C GLY A 112 1.49 -31.17 -0.11
N LYS A 113 1.58 -30.04 0.61
CA LYS A 113 1.85 -29.96 2.06
C LYS A 113 1.23 -28.71 2.65
N PHE A 114 0.98 -28.72 3.96
CA PHE A 114 0.53 -27.51 4.64
C PHE A 114 1.50 -26.36 4.42
N THR A 115 1.03 -25.30 3.80
CA THR A 115 1.86 -24.13 3.41
C THR A 115 1.22 -22.86 3.90
N LEU A 116 1.95 -22.12 4.77
CA LEU A 116 1.57 -20.79 5.22
C LEU A 116 2.56 -19.78 4.63
N THR A 117 2.26 -19.28 3.44
CA THR A 117 3.13 -18.42 2.65
C THR A 117 3.69 -17.20 3.41
N PRO A 118 2.90 -16.45 4.22
CA PRO A 118 3.45 -15.34 5.00
C PRO A 118 4.49 -15.76 6.03
N LEU A 119 4.32 -16.92 6.67
CA LEU A 119 5.28 -17.42 7.65
C LEU A 119 6.58 -17.85 6.98
N ASN A 120 6.49 -18.60 5.88
CA ASN A 120 7.65 -19.02 5.11
C ASN A 120 8.44 -17.80 4.58
N PHE A 121 7.73 -16.79 4.09
CA PHE A 121 8.34 -15.52 3.66
C PHE A 121 9.10 -14.85 4.81
N PHE A 122 8.50 -14.77 5.99
CA PHE A 122 9.12 -14.17 7.17
C PHE A 122 10.41 -14.93 7.56
N GLN A 123 10.34 -16.26 7.64
CA GLN A 123 11.50 -17.08 7.96
C GLN A 123 12.65 -16.87 6.98
N VAL A 124 12.38 -16.92 5.68
CA VAL A 124 13.40 -16.82 4.64
C VAL A 124 14.01 -15.42 4.56
N ASN A 125 13.17 -14.38 4.57
CA ASN A 125 13.64 -13.02 4.27
C ASN A 125 14.03 -12.22 5.51
N ILE A 126 13.44 -12.51 6.67
CA ILE A 126 13.72 -11.75 7.90
C ILE A 126 14.67 -12.55 8.80
N VAL A 127 14.35 -13.82 9.11
CA VAL A 127 15.16 -14.62 10.04
C VAL A 127 16.49 -15.01 9.40
N HIS A 128 16.48 -15.49 8.15
CA HIS A 128 17.71 -15.91 7.44
C HIS A 128 18.36 -14.76 6.66
N ASN A 129 17.78 -13.58 6.62
CA ASN A 129 18.30 -12.37 5.95
C ASN A 129 18.88 -12.62 4.54
N LEU A 130 18.24 -13.51 3.77
CA LEU A 130 18.72 -13.87 2.42
C LEU A 130 18.69 -12.68 1.45
N GLY A 131 17.95 -11.61 1.76
CA GLY A 131 17.95 -10.39 0.98
C GLY A 131 19.32 -9.72 0.87
N SER A 132 20.18 -9.82 1.88
CA SER A 132 21.52 -9.20 1.91
C SER A 132 22.46 -9.72 0.82
N PHE A 133 22.25 -10.93 0.31
CA PHE A 133 23.00 -11.49 -0.83
C PHE A 133 22.84 -10.70 -2.12
N TYR A 134 21.72 -9.98 -2.27
CA TYR A 134 21.41 -9.20 -3.49
C TYR A 134 21.90 -7.74 -3.43
N GLY A 135 22.74 -7.42 -2.45
CA GLY A 135 23.34 -6.09 -2.28
C GLY A 135 22.64 -5.24 -1.22
N THR A 136 23.40 -4.29 -0.68
CA THR A 136 22.96 -3.41 0.39
C THR A 136 22.94 -1.95 -0.10
N ASN A 137 21.99 -1.18 0.39
CA ASN A 137 21.80 0.23 0.03
C ASN A 137 21.59 1.10 1.27
N GLY A 138 22.05 2.34 1.24
CA GLY A 138 21.89 3.30 2.33
C GLY A 138 20.43 3.65 2.65
N HIS A 139 20.18 4.18 3.85
CA HIS A 139 18.80 4.48 4.31
C HIS A 139 18.04 5.48 3.43
N THR A 140 18.72 6.40 2.78
CA THR A 140 18.12 7.43 1.92
C THR A 140 17.82 6.97 0.49
N TRP A 141 18.14 5.72 0.15
CA TRP A 141 18.09 5.18 -1.20
C TRP A 141 16.69 5.34 -1.85
N TYR A 142 15.62 5.08 -1.08
CA TYR A 142 14.28 5.23 -1.62
C TYR A 142 13.93 6.67 -2.01
N LEU A 143 14.41 7.66 -1.28
CA LEU A 143 14.15 9.07 -1.61
C LEU A 143 14.95 9.50 -2.83
N SER A 144 16.24 9.16 -2.89
CA SER A 144 17.18 9.67 -3.90
C SER A 144 17.15 8.85 -5.20
N HIS A 145 17.10 7.51 -5.11
CA HIS A 145 17.28 6.61 -6.26
C HIS A 145 15.99 5.95 -6.75
N ALA A 146 14.92 5.98 -5.96
CA ALA A 146 13.65 5.40 -6.35
C ALA A 146 12.56 6.45 -6.56
N LEU A 147 12.17 7.19 -5.52
CA LEU A 147 11.06 8.14 -5.62
C LEU A 147 11.38 9.37 -6.47
N LEU A 148 12.59 9.91 -6.34
CA LEU A 148 12.98 11.09 -7.11
C LEU A 148 12.99 10.84 -8.63
N PRO A 149 13.59 9.75 -9.15
CA PRO A 149 13.51 9.42 -10.58
C PRO A 149 12.09 9.11 -11.07
N ILE A 150 11.25 8.48 -10.24
CA ILE A 150 9.88 8.08 -10.62
C ILE A 150 8.94 9.30 -10.65
N LEU A 151 8.97 10.12 -9.61
CA LEU A 151 8.00 11.20 -9.41
C LEU A 151 8.53 12.56 -9.87
N GLY A 152 9.85 12.74 -9.95
CA GLY A 152 10.47 14.01 -10.34
C GLY A 152 9.91 15.20 -9.53
N PRO A 153 9.41 16.26 -10.20
CA PRO A 153 8.88 17.46 -9.54
C PRO A 153 7.57 17.19 -8.77
N LEU A 154 6.92 16.05 -8.97
CA LEU A 154 5.72 15.68 -8.22
C LEU A 154 6.05 15.26 -6.78
N LEU A 155 7.29 14.81 -6.52
CA LEU A 155 7.70 14.37 -5.18
C LEU A 155 7.60 15.48 -4.13
N PRO A 156 8.18 16.69 -4.31
CA PRO A 156 8.01 17.78 -3.35
C PRO A 156 6.55 18.23 -3.20
N LEU A 157 5.74 18.18 -4.25
CA LEU A 157 4.32 18.49 -4.18
C LEU A 157 3.57 17.45 -3.34
N ALA A 158 3.87 16.16 -3.52
CA ALA A 158 3.30 15.08 -2.74
C ALA A 158 3.67 15.21 -1.25
N ILE A 159 4.94 15.44 -0.94
CA ILE A 159 5.43 15.62 0.44
C ILE A 159 4.74 16.82 1.09
N TYR A 160 4.71 17.97 0.41
CA TYR A 160 4.08 19.19 0.93
C TYR A 160 2.59 18.96 1.23
N SER A 161 1.87 18.33 0.30
CA SER A 161 0.46 18.00 0.48
C SER A 161 0.26 17.04 1.63
N MET A 162 1.09 15.98 1.73
CA MET A 162 1.01 14.95 2.76
C MET A 162 1.25 15.52 4.17
N VAL A 163 2.20 16.44 4.33
CA VAL A 163 2.46 17.09 5.62
C VAL A 163 1.27 17.94 6.08
N ARG A 164 0.62 18.63 5.15
CA ARG A 164 -0.54 19.50 5.45
C ARG A 164 -1.88 18.75 5.51
N ASP A 165 -1.89 17.50 5.10
CA ASP A 165 -3.11 16.71 5.07
C ASP A 165 -3.36 16.04 6.43
N SER A 166 -4.58 16.18 6.93
CA SER A 166 -5.06 15.46 8.11
C SER A 166 -5.49 14.03 7.80
N SER A 167 -5.49 13.63 6.52
CA SER A 167 -5.89 12.29 6.09
C SER A 167 -4.96 11.21 6.65
N GLU A 168 -5.55 10.08 6.98
CA GLU A 168 -4.84 8.90 7.48
C GLU A 168 -4.02 8.20 6.40
N LEU A 169 -4.31 8.50 5.12
CA LEU A 169 -3.64 7.89 3.98
C LEU A 169 -2.14 8.19 3.89
N LYS A 170 -1.65 9.18 4.65
CA LYS A 170 -0.22 9.42 4.77
C LYS A 170 0.53 8.34 5.54
N TRP A 171 -0.13 7.69 6.50
CA TRP A 171 0.52 6.71 7.36
C TRP A 171 1.00 5.46 6.62
N PRO A 172 0.22 4.85 5.70
CA PRO A 172 0.74 3.79 4.83
C PRO A 172 2.01 4.16 4.08
N VAL A 173 2.12 5.39 3.58
CA VAL A 173 3.33 5.87 2.89
C VAL A 173 4.51 5.96 3.86
N LEU A 174 4.30 6.63 5.01
CA LEU A 174 5.35 6.86 6.01
C LEU A 174 5.87 5.54 6.61
N THR A 175 4.98 4.63 7.00
CA THR A 175 5.36 3.31 7.54
C THR A 175 6.09 2.47 6.52
N THR A 176 5.67 2.48 5.27
CA THR A 176 6.33 1.75 4.18
C THR A 176 7.75 2.28 3.96
N LEU A 177 7.89 3.59 3.83
CA LEU A 177 9.21 4.21 3.63
C LEU A 177 10.12 3.99 4.84
N ALA A 178 9.63 4.15 6.06
CA ALA A 178 10.41 3.92 7.27
C ALA A 178 10.86 2.46 7.38
N ALA A 179 9.95 1.50 7.24
CA ALA A 179 10.26 0.09 7.37
C ALA A 179 11.24 -0.40 6.30
N PHE A 180 10.99 -0.10 5.02
CA PHE A 180 11.87 -0.56 3.95
C PHE A 180 13.20 0.22 3.89
N SER A 181 13.25 1.47 4.35
CA SER A 181 14.52 2.19 4.50
C SER A 181 15.42 1.59 5.59
N SER A 182 14.85 0.92 6.58
CA SER A 182 15.61 0.26 7.65
C SER A 182 16.20 -1.08 7.21
N LEU A 183 15.69 -1.69 6.14
CA LEU A 183 16.25 -2.93 5.60
C LEU A 183 17.53 -2.64 4.80
N GLU A 184 18.49 -3.57 4.82
CA GLU A 184 19.73 -3.47 4.05
C GLU A 184 19.47 -3.62 2.55
N HIS A 185 18.72 -4.64 2.17
CA HIS A 185 18.34 -4.88 0.78
C HIS A 185 17.15 -4.03 0.37
N LYS A 186 17.30 -3.25 -0.71
CA LYS A 186 16.28 -2.31 -1.21
C LYS A 186 16.00 -2.55 -2.68
N GLU A 187 14.71 -2.58 -3.02
CA GLU A 187 14.24 -2.68 -4.40
C GLU A 187 13.13 -1.66 -4.67
N MET A 188 13.07 -1.13 -5.88
CA MET A 188 12.00 -0.19 -6.29
C MET A 188 10.60 -0.79 -6.11
N ARG A 189 10.46 -2.09 -6.35
CA ARG A 189 9.17 -2.79 -6.25
C ARG A 189 8.56 -2.76 -4.85
N PHE A 190 9.35 -2.60 -3.78
CA PHE A 190 8.81 -2.56 -2.41
C PHE A 190 8.01 -1.29 -2.11
N ILE A 191 8.31 -0.19 -2.78
CA ILE A 191 7.56 1.08 -2.62
C ILE A 191 6.48 1.27 -3.69
N GLN A 192 6.45 0.42 -4.71
CA GLN A 192 5.50 0.53 -5.82
C GLN A 192 4.04 0.55 -5.34
N PRO A 193 3.61 -0.25 -4.34
CA PRO A 193 2.24 -0.22 -3.84
C PRO A 193 1.79 1.16 -3.33
N VAL A 194 2.70 1.97 -2.77
CA VAL A 194 2.34 3.30 -2.22
C VAL A 194 2.45 4.45 -3.24
N LEU A 195 2.92 4.19 -4.45
CA LEU A 195 2.96 5.22 -5.51
C LEU A 195 1.59 5.85 -5.80
N PRO A 196 0.47 5.10 -5.89
CA PRO A 196 -0.84 5.71 -6.08
C PRO A 196 -1.22 6.70 -4.98
N LEU A 197 -0.80 6.45 -3.74
CA LEU A 197 -1.03 7.39 -2.62
C LEU A 197 -0.19 8.66 -2.75
N LEU A 198 1.08 8.53 -3.13
CA LEU A 198 1.94 9.69 -3.39
C LEU A 198 1.38 10.54 -4.53
N LEU A 199 0.89 9.90 -5.59
CA LEU A 199 0.22 10.61 -6.69
C LEU A 199 -1.09 11.27 -6.26
N TYR A 200 -1.84 10.64 -5.37
CA TYR A 200 -3.04 11.27 -4.80
C TYR A 200 -2.69 12.57 -4.06
N PHE A 201 -1.62 12.58 -3.26
CA PHE A 201 -1.18 13.80 -2.58
C PHE A 201 -0.67 14.86 -3.56
N ALA A 202 0.09 14.47 -4.59
CA ALA A 202 0.53 15.38 -5.65
C ALA A 202 -0.66 15.98 -6.41
N ALA A 203 -1.61 15.14 -6.82
CA ALA A 203 -2.83 15.56 -7.52
C ALA A 203 -3.67 16.54 -6.67
N LYS A 204 -3.76 16.29 -5.38
CA LYS A 204 -4.45 17.18 -4.43
C LYS A 204 -3.80 18.56 -4.38
N GLN A 205 -2.48 18.62 -4.40
CA GLN A 205 -1.75 19.90 -4.41
C GLN A 205 -1.86 20.61 -5.75
N LEU A 206 -1.74 19.89 -6.86
CA LEU A 206 -1.92 20.47 -8.20
C LEU A 206 -3.32 21.04 -8.39
N HIS A 207 -4.33 20.34 -7.89
CA HIS A 207 -5.70 20.87 -7.93
C HIS A 207 -5.83 22.18 -7.14
N ARG A 208 -5.21 22.30 -5.97
CA ARG A 208 -5.20 23.52 -5.16
C ARG A 208 -4.50 24.69 -5.86
N LEU A 209 -3.48 24.40 -6.66
CA LEU A 209 -2.72 25.41 -7.42
C LEU A 209 -3.40 25.77 -8.75
N SER A 210 -4.38 24.98 -9.20
CA SER A 210 -5.09 25.22 -10.46
C SER A 210 -6.07 26.39 -10.33
N PRO A 211 -6.10 27.31 -11.33
CA PRO A 211 -7.07 28.42 -11.36
C PRO A 211 -8.55 27.98 -11.30
N ALA A 212 -8.84 26.74 -11.66
CA ALA A 212 -10.19 26.17 -11.61
C ALA A 212 -10.66 25.84 -10.17
N SER A 213 -9.83 26.06 -9.15
CA SER A 213 -10.16 25.82 -7.73
C SER A 213 -10.67 27.08 -7.00
N SER A 214 -10.51 28.26 -7.62
CA SER A 214 -11.01 29.56 -7.13
C SER A 214 -12.51 29.82 -7.52
#